data_e570b82f4a06998224370460bed304a9
#
_entry.id   e570b82f4a06998224370460bed304a9
#
_cell.length_a   1.000
_cell.length_b   1.000
_cell.length_c   1.000
_cell.angle_alpha   90.00
_cell.angle_beta   90.00
_cell.angle_gamma   90.00
#
_symmetry.space_group_name_H-M   'P 1'
#
loop_
_entity.id
_entity.type
_entity.pdbx_description
1 polymer ?
#
loop_
_entity_poly.entity_id
_entity_poly.type
_entity_poly.pdbx_seq_one_letter_code
_entity_poly.pdbx_strand_id
1 'polypeptide(L)'
;LIGFNNKILGIARLSFIPNITNDLVKFNALLRSINRFALVSGSLLFSVIINYSLTMVFVIDAITYIISAYLLYQLNRNVKIQSYSTISQKTIRQNIYDRIQLLIKGYKLLFLNKKINFIVYLGILARIFYMCIPILLLIFIKNILHLTDSQYGYTQTISRLASFIVFGILAKYFTINLATSFKKILFPLFILYGGSIFCIGYIKTIEELYILYSISEILLFTTVVLVHAYIQSIFSQEELTLASGSVSTGFSIGSILSITIFTSLANVLPLHDIFFICGFGIIISTAIIIGYTRLNSKI
;
A
#
# COMPACT_ATOMS: atom_id res chain seq x y z
N LEU A 1 -1.52 -14.07 -11.85
CA LEU A 1 -3.00 -13.94 -11.91
C LEU A 1 -3.58 -13.34 -10.63
N ILE A 2 -3.24 -13.84 -9.44
CA ILE A 2 -3.77 -13.37 -8.13
C ILE A 2 -3.46 -11.88 -7.90
N GLY A 3 -2.23 -11.45 -8.12
CA GLY A 3 -1.85 -10.03 -7.97
C GLY A 3 -2.57 -9.09 -8.92
N PHE A 4 -2.92 -9.57 -10.12
CA PHE A 4 -3.69 -8.82 -11.11
C PHE A 4 -5.15 -8.63 -10.67
N ASN A 5 -5.81 -9.70 -10.22
CA ASN A 5 -7.19 -9.64 -9.72
C ASN A 5 -7.30 -8.73 -8.49
N ASN A 6 -6.36 -8.80 -7.54
CA ASN A 6 -6.35 -7.93 -6.36
C ASN A 6 -6.22 -6.45 -6.72
N LYS A 7 -5.49 -6.12 -7.78
CA LYS A 7 -5.37 -4.73 -8.24
C LYS A 7 -6.65 -4.22 -8.91
N ILE A 8 -7.29 -5.02 -9.75
CA ILE A 8 -8.59 -4.66 -10.36
C ILE A 8 -9.64 -4.41 -9.28
N LEU A 9 -9.77 -5.34 -8.33
CA LEU A 9 -10.70 -5.20 -7.21
C LEU A 9 -10.38 -3.97 -6.35
N GLY A 10 -9.10 -3.67 -6.14
CA GLY A 10 -8.67 -2.47 -5.41
C GLY A 10 -9.10 -1.18 -6.09
N ILE A 11 -8.92 -1.08 -7.41
CA ILE A 11 -9.34 0.10 -8.20
C ILE A 11 -10.86 0.24 -8.19
N ALA A 12 -11.59 -0.85 -8.42
CA ALA A 12 -13.06 -0.85 -8.39
C ALA A 12 -13.60 -0.40 -7.02
N ARG A 13 -13.02 -0.89 -5.92
CA ARG A 13 -13.39 -0.44 -4.56
C ARG A 13 -13.17 1.05 -4.37
N LEU A 14 -12.01 1.57 -4.77
CA LEU A 14 -11.68 2.99 -4.59
C LEU A 14 -12.67 3.91 -5.32
N SER A 15 -13.11 3.54 -6.51
CA SER A 15 -14.08 4.33 -7.29
C SER A 15 -15.50 4.25 -6.72
N PHE A 16 -15.84 3.20 -5.96
CA PHE A 16 -17.18 3.03 -5.37
C PHE A 16 -17.39 3.76 -4.05
N ILE A 17 -16.32 3.98 -3.27
CA ILE A 17 -16.38 4.55 -1.92
C ILE A 17 -17.08 5.90 -1.85
N PRO A 18 -16.83 6.88 -2.75
CA PRO A 18 -17.49 8.18 -2.68
C PRO A 18 -19.02 8.13 -2.83
N ASN A 19 -19.56 7.05 -3.42
CA ASN A 19 -21.01 6.87 -3.56
C ASN A 19 -21.68 6.35 -2.28
N ILE A 20 -20.88 5.80 -1.36
CA ILE A 20 -21.39 5.17 -0.15
C ILE A 20 -21.32 6.13 1.04
N THR A 21 -20.34 7.01 1.08
CA THR A 21 -20.09 7.88 2.23
C THR A 21 -19.42 9.19 1.87
N ASN A 22 -19.76 10.23 2.63
CA ASN A 22 -19.09 11.53 2.59
C ASN A 22 -17.84 11.58 3.48
N ASP A 23 -17.73 10.69 4.47
CA ASP A 23 -16.56 10.60 5.36
C ASP A 23 -15.53 9.61 4.80
N LEU A 24 -14.79 10.06 3.80
CA LEU A 24 -13.83 9.25 3.06
C LEU A 24 -12.67 8.74 3.92
N VAL A 25 -12.21 9.55 4.89
CA VAL A 25 -11.10 9.16 5.79
C VAL A 25 -11.54 8.01 6.68
N LYS A 26 -12.68 8.15 7.32
CA LYS A 26 -13.25 7.16 8.23
C LYS A 26 -13.51 5.83 7.50
N PHE A 27 -14.13 5.89 6.32
CA PHE A 27 -14.43 4.69 5.56
C PHE A 27 -13.16 3.97 5.04
N ASN A 28 -12.17 4.73 4.54
CA ASN A 28 -10.89 4.16 4.14
C ASN A 28 -10.14 3.55 5.33
N ALA A 29 -10.19 4.18 6.51
CA ALA A 29 -9.61 3.64 7.74
C ALA A 29 -10.30 2.33 8.15
N LEU A 30 -11.64 2.26 8.09
CA LEU A 30 -12.39 1.04 8.37
C LEU A 30 -12.02 -0.10 7.41
N LEU A 31 -11.98 0.16 6.12
CA LEU A 31 -11.58 -0.84 5.13
C LEU A 31 -10.15 -1.34 5.38
N ARG A 32 -9.24 -0.46 5.75
CA ARG A 32 -7.87 -0.84 6.10
C ARG A 32 -7.83 -1.66 7.39
N SER A 33 -8.63 -1.31 8.39
CA SER A 33 -8.77 -2.12 9.61
C SER A 33 -9.21 -3.54 9.29
N ILE A 34 -10.27 -3.73 8.50
CA ILE A 34 -10.74 -5.06 8.08
C ILE A 34 -9.66 -5.84 7.33
N ASN A 35 -8.97 -5.19 6.39
CA ASN A 35 -7.87 -5.83 5.66
C ASN A 35 -6.72 -6.24 6.59
N ARG A 36 -6.41 -5.41 7.61
CA ARG A 36 -5.38 -5.74 8.61
C ARG A 36 -5.78 -6.91 9.48
N PHE A 37 -7.04 -7.00 9.89
CA PHE A 37 -7.54 -8.15 10.64
C PHE A 37 -7.34 -9.47 9.85
N ALA A 38 -7.69 -9.48 8.57
CA ALA A 38 -7.46 -10.64 7.70
C ALA A 38 -5.97 -11.02 7.60
N LEU A 39 -5.09 -10.00 7.50
CA LEU A 39 -3.64 -10.22 7.44
C LEU A 39 -3.07 -10.70 8.79
N VAL A 40 -3.61 -10.23 9.93
CA VAL A 40 -3.26 -10.74 11.28
C VAL A 40 -3.59 -12.23 11.37
N SER A 41 -4.82 -12.60 11.00
CA SER A 41 -5.25 -14.00 11.03
C SER A 41 -4.36 -14.89 10.16
N GLY A 42 -4.02 -14.43 8.95
CA GLY A 42 -3.16 -15.17 8.03
C GLY A 42 -1.73 -15.33 8.56
N SER A 43 -1.12 -14.27 9.10
CA SER A 43 0.25 -14.34 9.65
C SER A 43 0.34 -15.16 10.94
N LEU A 44 -0.70 -15.10 11.78
CA LEU A 44 -0.79 -15.92 12.98
C LEU A 44 -0.89 -17.42 12.62
N LEU A 45 -1.79 -17.76 11.71
CA LEU A 45 -1.92 -19.12 11.20
C LEU A 45 -0.59 -19.62 10.60
N PHE A 46 0.05 -18.79 9.77
CA PHE A 46 1.37 -19.12 9.22
C PHE A 46 2.38 -19.43 10.32
N SER A 47 2.51 -18.57 11.35
CA SER A 47 3.47 -18.72 12.43
C SER A 47 3.31 -20.02 13.23
N VAL A 48 2.07 -20.48 13.35
CA VAL A 48 1.76 -21.75 14.04
C VAL A 48 2.01 -22.94 13.13
N ILE A 49 1.49 -22.91 11.91
CA ILE A 49 1.45 -24.07 11.02
C ILE A 49 2.83 -24.37 10.42
N ILE A 50 3.66 -23.37 10.19
CA ILE A 50 4.99 -23.52 9.59
C ILE A 50 5.89 -24.45 10.43
N ASN A 51 5.68 -24.49 11.74
CA ASN A 51 6.42 -25.39 12.64
C ASN A 51 6.06 -26.87 12.44
N TYR A 52 4.90 -27.16 11.83
CA TYR A 52 4.46 -28.54 11.58
C TYR A 52 4.75 -28.96 10.14
N SER A 53 4.37 -28.16 9.16
CA SER A 53 4.56 -28.49 7.75
C SER A 53 4.33 -27.29 6.85
N LEU A 54 5.30 -27.01 5.98
CA LEU A 54 5.15 -26.02 4.91
C LEU A 54 4.01 -26.39 3.94
N THR A 55 3.81 -27.68 3.67
CA THR A 55 2.75 -28.18 2.79
C THR A 55 1.37 -27.82 3.34
N MET A 56 1.17 -27.92 4.66
CA MET A 56 -0.11 -27.55 5.29
C MET A 56 -0.44 -26.07 5.09
N VAL A 57 0.56 -25.19 5.08
CA VAL A 57 0.35 -23.75 4.81
C VAL A 57 -0.28 -23.57 3.42
N PHE A 58 0.27 -24.23 2.39
CA PHE A 58 -0.28 -24.12 1.03
C PHE A 58 -1.67 -24.75 0.89
N VAL A 59 -1.93 -25.85 1.57
CA VAL A 59 -3.27 -26.51 1.54
C VAL A 59 -4.32 -25.58 2.15
N ILE A 60 -4.03 -24.97 3.30
CA ILE A 60 -4.97 -24.04 3.96
C ILE A 60 -5.18 -22.80 3.10
N ASP A 61 -4.13 -22.25 2.50
CA ASP A 61 -4.25 -21.12 1.58
C ASP A 61 -5.16 -21.47 0.38
N ALA A 62 -4.97 -22.64 -0.23
CA ALA A 62 -5.82 -23.11 -1.32
C ALA A 62 -7.29 -23.24 -0.91
N ILE A 63 -7.57 -23.76 0.28
CA ILE A 63 -8.95 -23.88 0.81
C ILE A 63 -9.56 -22.49 0.99
N THR A 64 -8.82 -21.50 1.52
CA THR A 64 -9.33 -20.13 1.68
C THR A 64 -9.69 -19.48 0.34
N TYR A 65 -8.95 -19.76 -0.74
CA TYR A 65 -9.29 -19.30 -2.09
C TYR A 65 -10.58 -19.95 -2.62
N ILE A 66 -10.77 -21.24 -2.38
CA ILE A 66 -12.00 -21.94 -2.78
C ILE A 66 -13.21 -21.34 -2.06
N ILE A 67 -13.11 -21.12 -0.75
CA ILE A 67 -14.18 -20.50 0.05
C ILE A 67 -14.47 -19.08 -0.48
N SER A 68 -13.44 -18.30 -0.76
CA SER A 68 -13.58 -16.93 -1.30
C SER A 68 -14.26 -16.93 -2.67
N ALA A 69 -13.90 -17.86 -3.55
CA ALA A 69 -14.54 -18.01 -4.86
C ALA A 69 -16.03 -18.38 -4.74
N TYR A 70 -16.35 -19.28 -3.82
CA TYR A 70 -17.73 -19.67 -3.54
C TYR A 70 -18.58 -18.51 -3.00
N LEU A 71 -18.06 -17.73 -2.07
CA LEU A 71 -18.73 -16.56 -1.53
C LEU A 71 -18.95 -15.47 -2.60
N LEU A 72 -17.97 -15.24 -3.48
CA LEU A 72 -18.13 -14.33 -4.61
C LEU A 72 -19.19 -14.82 -5.61
N TYR A 73 -19.23 -16.13 -5.88
CA TYR A 73 -20.26 -16.71 -6.71
C TYR A 73 -21.67 -16.51 -6.13
N GLN A 74 -21.84 -16.70 -4.83
CA GLN A 74 -23.13 -16.45 -4.15
C GLN A 74 -23.52 -14.96 -4.21
N LEU A 75 -22.57 -14.04 -3.98
CA LEU A 75 -22.82 -12.61 -4.07
C LEU A 75 -23.27 -12.21 -5.49
N ASN A 76 -22.59 -12.72 -6.51
CA ASN A 76 -22.93 -12.41 -7.90
C ASN A 76 -24.32 -12.93 -8.29
N ARG A 77 -24.77 -14.05 -7.72
CA ARG A 77 -26.11 -14.61 -7.94
C ARG A 77 -27.21 -13.75 -7.31
N ASN A 78 -26.93 -13.10 -6.18
CA ASN A 78 -27.91 -12.32 -5.43
C ASN A 78 -27.97 -10.85 -5.85
N VAL A 79 -26.89 -10.33 -6.43
CA VAL A 79 -26.82 -8.96 -6.95
C VAL A 79 -27.02 -9.02 -8.46
N LYS A 80 -28.19 -8.57 -8.95
CA LYS A 80 -28.36 -8.27 -10.37
C LYS A 80 -27.45 -7.10 -10.73
N ILE A 81 -26.18 -7.41 -11.03
CA ILE A 81 -25.26 -6.42 -11.59
C ILE A 81 -25.87 -6.02 -12.93
N GLN A 82 -26.32 -4.77 -13.03
CA GLN A 82 -26.66 -4.20 -14.34
C GLN A 82 -25.41 -4.37 -15.21
N SER A 83 -25.47 -5.38 -16.08
CA SER A 83 -24.42 -5.60 -17.07
C SER A 83 -24.37 -4.36 -17.92
N TYR A 84 -23.34 -3.56 -17.77
CA TYR A 84 -22.96 -2.59 -18.79
C TYR A 84 -22.51 -3.37 -20.03
N SER A 85 -23.48 -3.98 -20.71
CA SER A 85 -23.31 -4.72 -21.94
C SER A 85 -23.30 -3.76 -23.13
N THR A 86 -22.17 -3.09 -23.29
CA THR A 86 -21.76 -2.66 -24.63
C THR A 86 -20.26 -2.90 -24.77
N ILE A 87 -19.91 -4.18 -24.73
CA ILE A 87 -18.63 -4.59 -25.31
C ILE A 87 -18.82 -4.48 -26.82
N SER A 88 -18.55 -3.29 -27.36
CA SER A 88 -18.35 -3.09 -28.78
C SER A 88 -17.36 -4.17 -29.25
N GLN A 89 -17.69 -4.91 -30.33
CA GLN A 89 -16.83 -5.88 -30.98
C GLN A 89 -15.64 -5.16 -31.67
N LYS A 90 -14.80 -4.51 -30.86
CA LYS A 90 -13.57 -3.89 -31.34
C LYS A 90 -12.50 -4.95 -31.52
N THR A 91 -11.73 -4.86 -32.59
CA THR A 91 -10.56 -5.70 -32.84
C THR A 91 -9.60 -5.62 -31.65
N ILE A 92 -8.90 -6.72 -31.29
CA ILE A 92 -7.95 -6.78 -30.16
C ILE A 92 -6.95 -5.63 -30.20
N ARG A 93 -6.47 -5.27 -31.39
CA ARG A 93 -5.52 -4.15 -31.62
C ARG A 93 -6.12 -2.80 -31.24
N GLN A 94 -7.38 -2.54 -31.58
CA GLN A 94 -8.10 -1.30 -31.21
C GLN A 94 -8.32 -1.25 -29.70
N ASN A 95 -8.64 -2.39 -29.07
CA ASN A 95 -8.78 -2.48 -27.63
C ASN A 95 -7.48 -2.17 -26.86
N ILE A 96 -6.33 -2.61 -27.37
CA ILE A 96 -5.02 -2.31 -26.76
C ILE A 96 -4.70 -0.82 -26.92
N TYR A 97 -4.89 -0.26 -28.09
CA TYR A 97 -4.65 1.17 -28.35
C TYR A 97 -5.52 2.08 -27.46
N ASP A 98 -6.81 1.79 -27.39
CA ASP A 98 -7.75 2.53 -26.53
C ASP A 98 -7.33 2.45 -25.04
N ARG A 99 -6.87 1.27 -24.57
CA ARG A 99 -6.38 1.11 -23.19
C ARG A 99 -5.10 1.91 -22.92
N ILE A 100 -4.18 1.94 -23.86
CA ILE A 100 -2.96 2.77 -23.77
C ILE A 100 -3.34 4.26 -23.73
N GLN A 101 -4.28 4.69 -24.58
CA GLN A 101 -4.74 6.08 -24.55
C GLN A 101 -5.42 6.43 -23.22
N LEU A 102 -6.22 5.53 -22.65
CA LEU A 102 -6.82 5.70 -21.32
C LEU A 102 -5.76 5.83 -20.23
N LEU A 103 -4.70 5.02 -20.27
CA LEU A 103 -3.57 5.14 -19.34
C LEU A 103 -2.87 6.49 -19.50
N ILE A 104 -2.57 6.91 -20.74
CA ILE A 104 -1.95 8.21 -21.01
C ILE A 104 -2.85 9.35 -20.51
N LYS A 105 -4.17 9.26 -20.74
CA LYS A 105 -5.14 10.23 -20.23
C LYS A 105 -5.12 10.29 -18.69
N GLY A 106 -5.09 9.13 -18.02
CA GLY A 106 -5.00 9.05 -16.57
C GLY A 106 -3.69 9.64 -16.04
N TYR A 107 -2.55 9.39 -16.68
CA TYR A 107 -1.27 10.00 -16.32
C TYR A 107 -1.30 11.52 -16.51
N LYS A 108 -1.79 12.02 -17.66
CA LYS A 108 -1.94 13.46 -17.89
C LYS A 108 -2.80 14.12 -16.81
N LEU A 109 -3.90 13.50 -16.44
CA LEU A 109 -4.80 13.97 -15.39
C LEU A 109 -4.11 14.07 -14.03
N LEU A 110 -3.21 13.13 -13.69
CA LEU A 110 -2.47 13.13 -12.44
C LEU A 110 -1.31 14.14 -12.44
N PHE A 111 -0.49 14.16 -13.49
CA PHE A 111 0.73 14.97 -13.53
C PHE A 111 0.45 16.44 -13.86
N LEU A 112 -0.59 16.75 -14.63
CA LEU A 112 -0.97 18.12 -14.95
C LEU A 112 -1.83 18.77 -13.85
N ASN A 113 -2.45 17.99 -12.98
CA ASN A 113 -3.22 18.53 -11.87
C ASN A 113 -2.30 19.00 -10.73
N LYS A 114 -2.10 20.32 -10.63
CA LYS A 114 -1.23 20.95 -9.61
C LYS A 114 -1.63 20.61 -8.16
N LYS A 115 -2.88 20.18 -7.90
CA LYS A 115 -3.34 19.83 -6.55
C LYS A 115 -2.84 18.48 -6.07
N ILE A 116 -2.52 17.54 -6.98
CA ILE A 116 -2.22 16.15 -6.63
C ILE A 116 -0.90 15.63 -7.18
N ASN A 117 -0.28 16.31 -8.16
CA ASN A 117 0.96 15.83 -8.77
C ASN A 117 2.07 15.55 -7.74
N PHE A 118 2.16 16.37 -6.69
CA PHE A 118 3.12 16.17 -5.62
C PHE A 118 2.93 14.84 -4.87
N ILE A 119 1.66 14.37 -4.73
CA ILE A 119 1.35 13.07 -4.09
C ILE A 119 1.86 11.93 -4.96
N VAL A 120 1.65 12.05 -6.28
CA VAL A 120 2.09 11.05 -7.24
C VAL A 120 3.62 10.94 -7.22
N TYR A 121 4.32 12.07 -7.29
CA TYR A 121 5.78 12.10 -7.19
C TYR A 121 6.28 11.52 -5.86
N LEU A 122 5.72 11.99 -4.73
CA LEU A 122 6.09 11.50 -3.40
C LEU A 122 5.82 10.00 -3.28
N GLY A 123 4.65 9.55 -3.72
CA GLY A 123 4.27 8.14 -3.65
C GLY A 123 5.15 7.23 -4.50
N ILE A 124 5.55 7.64 -5.72
CA ILE A 124 6.46 6.86 -6.57
C ILE A 124 7.86 6.82 -5.96
N LEU A 125 8.40 7.97 -5.56
CA LEU A 125 9.73 8.08 -4.96
C LEU A 125 9.82 7.27 -3.66
N ALA A 126 8.87 7.47 -2.74
CA ALA A 126 8.82 6.69 -1.51
C ALA A 126 8.74 5.19 -1.80
N ARG A 127 7.95 4.78 -2.81
CA ARG A 127 7.78 3.38 -3.19
C ARG A 127 9.09 2.71 -3.61
N ILE A 128 9.97 3.43 -4.29
CA ILE A 128 11.29 2.94 -4.67
C ILE A 128 12.12 2.56 -3.43
N PHE A 129 11.96 3.27 -2.33
CA PHE A 129 12.76 3.03 -1.14
C PHE A 129 12.13 2.04 -0.14
N TYR A 130 10.80 1.83 -0.14
CA TYR A 130 10.20 1.03 0.92
C TYR A 130 9.71 -0.37 0.48
N MET A 131 9.50 -0.61 -0.81
CA MET A 131 8.86 -1.87 -1.22
C MET A 131 9.75 -3.10 -1.06
N CYS A 132 11.07 -2.90 -0.98
CA CYS A 132 12.04 -3.94 -0.66
C CYS A 132 12.04 -4.33 0.84
N ILE A 133 11.53 -3.46 1.74
CA ILE A 133 11.65 -3.63 3.20
C ILE A 133 11.12 -4.98 3.70
N PRO A 134 9.93 -5.47 3.30
CA PRO A 134 9.46 -6.78 3.78
C PRO A 134 10.39 -7.95 3.43
N ILE A 135 11.05 -7.89 2.26
CA ILE A 135 12.01 -8.91 1.82
C ILE A 135 13.31 -8.79 2.62
N LEU A 136 13.85 -7.59 2.71
CA LEU A 136 15.06 -7.30 3.46
C LEU A 136 14.90 -7.60 4.96
N LEU A 137 13.71 -7.36 5.50
CA LEU A 137 13.39 -7.68 6.89
C LEU A 137 13.48 -9.17 7.18
N LEU A 138 13.01 -10.03 6.26
CA LEU A 138 13.14 -11.48 6.39
C LEU A 138 14.62 -11.89 6.44
N ILE A 139 15.43 -11.33 5.55
CA ILE A 139 16.88 -11.61 5.50
C ILE A 139 17.56 -11.06 6.78
N PHE A 140 17.19 -9.90 7.25
CA PHE A 140 17.70 -9.27 8.46
C PHE A 140 17.40 -10.12 9.71
N ILE A 141 16.16 -10.58 9.85
CA ILE A 141 15.72 -11.44 10.96
C ILE A 141 16.53 -12.75 10.98
N LYS A 142 16.75 -13.37 9.82
CA LYS A 142 17.49 -14.64 9.73
C LYS A 142 18.99 -14.49 9.91
N ASN A 143 19.60 -13.53 9.21
CA ASN A 143 21.05 -13.47 9.08
C ASN A 143 21.71 -12.57 10.15
N ILE A 144 21.01 -11.57 10.68
CA ILE A 144 21.54 -10.62 11.66
C ILE A 144 21.05 -10.94 13.07
N LEU A 145 19.73 -11.17 13.23
CA LEU A 145 19.15 -11.46 14.53
C LEU A 145 19.16 -12.98 14.84
N HIS A 146 19.51 -13.85 13.88
CA HIS A 146 19.54 -15.30 14.00
C HIS A 146 18.23 -15.91 14.51
N LEU A 147 17.10 -15.35 14.07
CA LEU A 147 15.77 -15.76 14.51
C LEU A 147 15.12 -16.75 13.52
N THR A 148 14.06 -17.42 13.97
CA THR A 148 13.31 -18.42 13.20
C THR A 148 12.27 -17.81 12.25
N ASP A 149 11.78 -18.60 11.29
CA ASP A 149 10.65 -18.23 10.41
C ASP A 149 9.38 -17.93 11.20
N SER A 150 9.18 -18.64 12.31
CA SER A 150 8.07 -18.43 13.23
C SER A 150 8.11 -17.02 13.85
N GLN A 151 9.29 -16.56 14.27
CA GLN A 151 9.49 -15.24 14.85
C GLN A 151 9.29 -14.13 13.81
N TYR A 152 9.64 -14.36 12.53
CA TYR A 152 9.24 -13.46 11.45
C TYR A 152 7.72 -13.39 11.32
N GLY A 153 7.02 -14.50 11.36
CA GLY A 153 5.57 -14.55 11.35
C GLY A 153 4.94 -13.76 12.51
N TYR A 154 5.51 -13.89 13.73
CA TYR A 154 5.06 -13.10 14.89
C TYR A 154 5.34 -11.61 14.70
N THR A 155 6.48 -11.21 14.14
CA THR A 155 6.77 -9.81 13.81
C THR A 155 5.69 -9.23 12.90
N GLN A 156 5.31 -9.96 11.85
CA GLN A 156 4.24 -9.56 10.95
C GLN A 156 2.86 -9.51 11.65
N THR A 157 2.59 -10.46 12.56
CA THR A 157 1.33 -10.50 13.31
C THR A 157 1.19 -9.31 14.24
N ILE A 158 2.23 -9.01 15.03
CA ILE A 158 2.23 -7.90 16.01
C ILE A 158 2.08 -6.56 15.29
N SER A 159 2.84 -6.31 14.24
CA SER A 159 2.78 -5.06 13.48
C SER A 159 1.41 -4.83 12.81
N ARG A 160 0.82 -5.90 12.28
CA ARG A 160 -0.51 -5.84 11.67
C ARG A 160 -1.62 -5.67 12.70
N LEU A 161 -1.49 -6.31 13.87
CA LEU A 161 -2.42 -6.14 14.98
C LEU A 161 -2.39 -4.71 15.52
N ALA A 162 -1.21 -4.14 15.71
CA ALA A 162 -1.05 -2.73 16.10
C ALA A 162 -1.71 -1.80 15.07
N SER A 163 -1.48 -2.05 13.78
CA SER A 163 -2.12 -1.28 12.70
C SER A 163 -3.65 -1.45 12.69
N PHE A 164 -4.17 -2.66 12.92
CA PHE A 164 -5.60 -2.92 13.03
C PHE A 164 -6.25 -2.08 14.12
N ILE A 165 -5.65 -2.07 15.32
CA ILE A 165 -6.16 -1.29 16.47
C ILE A 165 -6.15 0.20 16.16
N VAL A 166 -5.04 0.73 15.65
CA VAL A 166 -4.91 2.15 15.31
C VAL A 166 -5.92 2.57 14.24
N PHE A 167 -6.11 1.78 13.19
CA PHE A 167 -7.10 2.11 12.14
C PHE A 167 -8.53 1.96 12.63
N GLY A 168 -8.82 1.04 13.54
CA GLY A 168 -10.12 0.98 14.22
C GLY A 168 -10.43 2.25 15.02
N ILE A 169 -9.44 2.76 15.76
CA ILE A 169 -9.53 4.03 16.50
C ILE A 169 -9.69 5.21 15.53
N LEU A 170 -8.86 5.29 14.49
CA LEU A 170 -8.96 6.35 13.47
C LEU A 170 -10.32 6.34 12.78
N ALA A 171 -10.86 5.18 12.44
CA ALA A 171 -12.18 5.06 11.83
C ALA A 171 -13.31 5.57 12.75
N LYS A 172 -13.16 5.46 14.06
CA LYS A 172 -14.18 5.88 15.03
C LYS A 172 -14.11 7.36 15.38
N TYR A 173 -12.90 7.89 15.59
CA TYR A 173 -12.72 9.20 16.23
C TYR A 173 -12.12 10.27 15.32
N PHE A 174 -11.57 9.93 14.16
CA PHE A 174 -10.75 10.84 13.40
C PHE A 174 -11.53 11.49 12.25
N THR A 175 -11.83 12.76 12.40
CA THR A 175 -12.37 13.61 11.31
C THR A 175 -11.31 14.64 10.91
N ILE A 176 -10.90 14.65 9.64
CA ILE A 176 -9.92 15.61 9.12
C ILE A 176 -10.55 16.42 8.02
N ASN A 177 -10.38 17.73 8.10
CA ASN A 177 -10.60 18.59 6.95
C ASN A 177 -9.44 18.41 5.97
N LEU A 178 -9.64 17.54 4.98
CA LEU A 178 -8.61 17.19 3.99
C LEU A 178 -8.15 18.40 3.17
N ALA A 179 -9.02 19.38 2.91
CA ALA A 179 -8.68 20.52 2.09
C ALA A 179 -7.58 21.41 2.72
N THR A 180 -7.61 21.60 4.03
CA THR A 180 -6.72 22.53 4.74
C THR A 180 -5.54 21.86 5.45
N SER A 181 -5.71 20.62 5.90
CA SER A 181 -4.76 19.95 6.80
C SER A 181 -3.93 18.86 6.12
N PHE A 182 -4.29 18.43 4.91
CA PHE A 182 -3.69 17.26 4.25
C PHE A 182 -2.16 17.31 4.19
N LYS A 183 -1.57 18.38 3.61
CA LYS A 183 -0.10 18.50 3.48
C LYS A 183 0.60 18.59 4.82
N LYS A 184 -0.03 19.29 5.79
CA LYS A 184 0.52 19.49 7.15
C LYS A 184 0.63 18.18 7.92
N ILE A 185 -0.20 17.20 7.61
CA ILE A 185 -0.19 15.87 8.25
C ILE A 185 0.64 14.88 7.43
N LEU A 186 0.51 14.89 6.11
CA LEU A 186 1.16 13.92 5.23
C LEU A 186 2.69 13.98 5.30
N PHE A 187 3.28 15.17 5.20
CA PHE A 187 4.73 15.31 5.17
C PHE A 187 5.42 14.85 6.47
N PRO A 188 4.98 15.24 7.67
CA PRO A 188 5.53 14.69 8.91
C PRO A 188 5.41 13.18 9.00
N LEU A 189 4.29 12.60 8.57
CA LEU A 189 4.11 11.14 8.57
C LEU A 189 5.15 10.43 7.68
N PHE A 190 5.46 10.96 6.49
CA PHE A 190 6.49 10.39 5.63
C PHE A 190 7.90 10.54 6.22
N ILE A 191 8.20 11.66 6.86
CA ILE A 191 9.48 11.88 7.55
C ILE A 191 9.63 10.89 8.71
N LEU A 192 8.61 10.75 9.56
CA LEU A 192 8.60 9.80 10.67
C LEU A 192 8.69 8.35 10.17
N TYR A 193 8.01 8.03 9.06
CA TYR A 193 8.11 6.73 8.42
C TYR A 193 9.54 6.45 7.93
N GLY A 194 10.17 7.38 7.22
CA GLY A 194 11.57 7.24 6.79
C GLY A 194 12.51 7.10 7.98
N GLY A 195 12.30 7.86 9.06
CA GLY A 195 13.05 7.75 10.31
C GLY A 195 12.88 6.38 10.98
N SER A 196 11.68 5.82 11.01
CA SER A 196 11.44 4.48 11.57
C SER A 196 12.16 3.39 10.77
N ILE A 197 12.16 3.47 9.43
CA ILE A 197 12.91 2.54 8.57
C ILE A 197 14.43 2.67 8.79
N PHE A 198 14.94 3.92 8.87
CA PHE A 198 16.33 4.17 9.19
C PHE A 198 16.76 3.50 10.51
N CYS A 199 15.93 3.63 11.56
CA CYS A 199 16.22 3.06 12.87
C CYS A 199 16.19 1.51 12.87
N ILE A 200 15.47 0.85 11.95
CA ILE A 200 15.47 -0.61 11.83
C ILE A 200 16.90 -1.14 11.60
N GLY A 201 17.74 -0.39 10.89
CA GLY A 201 19.13 -0.79 10.66
C GLY A 201 20.00 -0.92 11.94
N TYR A 202 19.58 -0.31 13.06
CA TYR A 202 20.32 -0.35 14.33
C TYR A 202 19.77 -1.33 15.35
N ILE A 203 18.69 -2.04 15.04
CA ILE A 203 18.03 -2.99 15.94
C ILE A 203 18.96 -4.15 16.27
N LYS A 204 19.01 -4.53 17.55
CA LYS A 204 19.78 -5.66 18.08
C LYS A 204 18.90 -6.74 18.70
N THR A 205 17.66 -6.40 19.08
CA THR A 205 16.75 -7.31 19.77
C THR A 205 15.43 -7.46 19.02
N ILE A 206 14.72 -8.54 19.27
CA ILE A 206 13.43 -8.79 18.63
C ILE A 206 12.34 -7.84 19.15
N GLU A 207 12.42 -7.42 20.42
CA GLU A 207 11.50 -6.49 21.04
C GLU A 207 11.57 -5.12 20.38
N GLU A 208 12.78 -4.62 20.14
CA GLU A 208 13.00 -3.36 19.39
C GLU A 208 12.40 -3.47 17.98
N LEU A 209 12.57 -4.64 17.34
CA LEU A 209 12.00 -4.89 16.02
C LEU A 209 10.46 -4.84 16.04
N TYR A 210 9.83 -5.50 17.02
CA TYR A 210 8.37 -5.48 17.15
C TYR A 210 7.83 -4.05 17.28
N ILE A 211 8.48 -3.21 18.06
CA ILE A 211 8.07 -1.82 18.29
C ILE A 211 8.30 -0.98 17.02
N LEU A 212 9.52 -0.94 16.51
CA LEU A 212 9.87 -0.06 15.38
C LEU A 212 9.17 -0.46 14.08
N TYR A 213 9.06 -1.77 13.81
CA TYR A 213 8.35 -2.24 12.63
C TYR A 213 6.84 -1.98 12.73
N SER A 214 6.25 -2.10 13.93
CA SER A 214 4.85 -1.73 14.15
C SER A 214 4.60 -0.24 13.93
N ILE A 215 5.49 0.61 14.43
CA ILE A 215 5.43 2.06 14.19
C ILE A 215 5.52 2.36 12.69
N SER A 216 6.47 1.74 11.97
CA SER A 216 6.63 1.96 10.54
C SER A 216 5.39 1.54 9.74
N GLU A 217 4.79 0.40 10.05
CA GLU A 217 3.56 -0.08 9.42
C GLU A 217 2.38 0.86 9.68
N ILE A 218 2.21 1.35 10.91
CA ILE A 218 1.16 2.33 11.27
C ILE A 218 1.34 3.60 10.46
N LEU A 219 2.54 4.17 10.43
CA LEU A 219 2.85 5.41 9.71
C LEU A 219 2.59 5.26 8.21
N LEU A 220 3.11 4.19 7.60
CA LEU A 220 2.91 3.91 6.18
C LEU A 220 1.42 3.83 5.83
N PHE A 221 0.66 3.03 6.56
CA PHE A 221 -0.75 2.82 6.20
C PHE A 221 -1.65 4.00 6.55
N THR A 222 -1.28 4.80 7.55
CA THR A 222 -1.94 6.10 7.80
C THR A 222 -1.76 7.03 6.59
N THR A 223 -0.55 7.11 6.02
CA THR A 223 -0.33 7.89 4.80
C THR A 223 -1.18 7.37 3.64
N VAL A 224 -1.31 6.05 3.48
CA VAL A 224 -2.13 5.45 2.42
C VAL A 224 -3.62 5.78 2.59
N VAL A 225 -4.16 5.74 3.81
CA VAL A 225 -5.54 6.14 4.10
C VAL A 225 -5.78 7.59 3.69
N LEU A 226 -4.91 8.50 4.12
CA LEU A 226 -5.02 9.93 3.82
C LEU A 226 -4.91 10.22 2.32
N VAL A 227 -3.95 9.60 1.64
CA VAL A 227 -3.76 9.77 0.19
C VAL A 227 -4.99 9.29 -0.59
N HIS A 228 -5.54 8.13 -0.26
CA HIS A 228 -6.74 7.64 -0.93
C HIS A 228 -7.94 8.54 -0.68
N ALA A 229 -8.18 8.95 0.57
CA ALA A 229 -9.28 9.86 0.89
C ALA A 229 -9.14 11.21 0.19
N TYR A 230 -7.91 11.75 0.08
CA TYR A 230 -7.66 13.01 -0.62
C TYR A 230 -7.88 12.89 -2.13
N ILE A 231 -7.40 11.83 -2.76
CA ILE A 231 -7.64 11.57 -4.19
C ILE A 231 -9.14 11.43 -4.46
N GLN A 232 -9.86 10.70 -3.62
CA GLN A 232 -11.31 10.53 -3.72
C GLN A 232 -12.10 11.82 -3.54
N SER A 233 -11.56 12.79 -2.76
CA SER A 233 -12.22 14.09 -2.57
C SER A 233 -12.05 15.08 -3.72
N ILE A 234 -11.12 14.82 -4.65
CA ILE A 234 -10.78 15.75 -5.73
C ILE A 234 -11.40 15.34 -7.06
N PHE A 235 -11.45 14.04 -7.33
CA PHE A 235 -11.87 13.52 -8.63
C PHE A 235 -13.33 13.10 -8.67
N SER A 236 -13.97 13.32 -9.84
CA SER A 236 -15.23 12.68 -10.16
C SER A 236 -15.08 11.16 -10.25
N GLN A 237 -16.20 10.42 -10.20
CA GLN A 237 -16.15 8.95 -10.20
C GLN A 237 -15.45 8.37 -11.45
N GLU A 238 -15.69 8.97 -12.63
CA GLU A 238 -15.07 8.53 -13.89
C GLU A 238 -13.57 8.80 -13.90
N GLU A 239 -13.16 9.99 -13.47
CA GLU A 239 -11.76 10.38 -13.36
C GLU A 239 -11.03 9.57 -12.30
N LEU A 240 -11.70 9.25 -11.19
CA LEU A 240 -11.13 8.49 -10.08
C LEU A 240 -10.68 7.08 -10.52
N THR A 241 -11.45 6.42 -11.38
CA THR A 241 -11.07 5.11 -11.92
C THR A 241 -9.80 5.20 -12.76
N LEU A 242 -9.70 6.21 -13.63
CA LEU A 242 -8.52 6.46 -14.47
C LEU A 242 -7.30 6.85 -13.61
N ALA A 243 -7.49 7.78 -12.68
CA ALA A 243 -6.46 8.25 -11.77
C ALA A 243 -5.92 7.11 -10.90
N SER A 244 -6.79 6.32 -10.28
CA SER A 244 -6.41 5.17 -9.44
C SER A 244 -5.67 4.10 -10.21
N GLY A 245 -6.09 3.81 -11.46
CA GLY A 245 -5.39 2.88 -12.36
C GLY A 245 -3.97 3.35 -12.67
N SER A 246 -3.82 4.62 -13.03
CA SER A 246 -2.51 5.21 -13.38
C SER A 246 -1.59 5.31 -12.16
N VAL A 247 -2.09 5.71 -10.99
CA VAL A 247 -1.34 5.67 -9.71
C VAL A 247 -0.87 4.26 -9.40
N SER A 248 -1.76 3.26 -9.51
CA SER A 248 -1.43 1.86 -9.25
C SER A 248 -0.33 1.34 -10.18
N THR A 249 -0.34 1.74 -11.46
CA THR A 249 0.69 1.37 -12.43
C THR A 249 2.02 2.03 -12.09
N GLY A 250 2.04 3.33 -11.80
CA GLY A 250 3.25 4.05 -11.38
C GLY A 250 3.86 3.44 -10.11
N PHE A 251 3.03 3.12 -9.13
CA PHE A 251 3.46 2.44 -7.91
C PHE A 251 4.02 1.03 -8.18
N SER A 252 3.49 0.31 -9.17
CA SER A 252 4.02 -1.01 -9.54
C SER A 252 5.42 -0.91 -10.14
N ILE A 253 5.66 0.08 -10.99
CA ILE A 253 6.99 0.37 -11.54
C ILE A 253 7.96 0.69 -10.41
N GLY A 254 7.59 1.60 -9.50
CA GLY A 254 8.39 1.91 -8.32
C GLY A 254 8.69 0.68 -7.45
N SER A 255 7.73 -0.24 -7.31
CA SER A 255 7.93 -1.49 -6.56
C SER A 255 8.92 -2.44 -7.23
N ILE A 256 8.84 -2.60 -8.55
CA ILE A 256 9.78 -3.43 -9.31
C ILE A 256 11.19 -2.86 -9.17
N LEU A 257 11.35 -1.56 -9.39
CA LEU A 257 12.64 -0.88 -9.21
C LEU A 257 13.19 -1.06 -7.79
N SER A 258 12.36 -0.89 -6.77
CA SER A 258 12.74 -1.09 -5.36
C SER A 258 13.31 -2.49 -5.14
N ILE A 259 12.55 -3.51 -5.48
CA ILE A 259 12.96 -4.90 -5.26
C ILE A 259 14.24 -5.19 -6.04
N THR A 260 14.29 -4.86 -7.33
CA THR A 260 15.47 -5.15 -8.16
C THR A 260 16.73 -4.44 -7.64
N ILE A 261 16.65 -3.14 -7.34
CA ILE A 261 17.82 -2.36 -6.91
C ILE A 261 18.30 -2.84 -5.54
N PHE A 262 17.41 -2.90 -4.55
CA PHE A 262 17.83 -3.13 -3.17
C PHE A 262 18.12 -4.60 -2.84
N THR A 263 17.50 -5.56 -3.54
CA THR A 263 17.92 -6.96 -3.40
C THR A 263 19.28 -7.21 -4.07
N SER A 264 19.57 -6.52 -5.19
CA SER A 264 20.93 -6.57 -5.79
C SER A 264 21.97 -5.92 -4.88
N LEU A 265 21.66 -4.77 -4.27
CA LEU A 265 22.54 -4.10 -3.31
C LEU A 265 22.80 -4.95 -2.05
N ALA A 266 21.85 -5.78 -1.63
CA ALA A 266 22.00 -6.66 -0.47
C ALA A 266 23.08 -7.74 -0.67
N ASN A 267 23.53 -7.98 -1.89
CA ASN A 267 24.68 -8.86 -2.16
C ASN A 267 26.04 -8.17 -1.99
N VAL A 268 26.07 -6.83 -1.93
CA VAL A 268 27.31 -6.03 -1.92
C VAL A 268 27.43 -5.20 -0.63
N LEU A 269 26.30 -4.69 -0.13
CA LEU A 269 26.27 -3.83 1.06
C LEU A 269 25.72 -4.58 2.27
N PRO A 270 26.19 -4.26 3.48
CA PRO A 270 25.58 -4.71 4.72
C PRO A 270 24.09 -4.29 4.80
N LEU A 271 23.24 -5.16 5.34
CA LEU A 271 21.79 -4.91 5.40
C LEU A 271 21.42 -3.63 6.18
N HIS A 272 22.18 -3.28 7.22
CA HIS A 272 21.94 -2.06 7.99
C HIS A 272 22.12 -0.80 7.13
N ASP A 273 23.12 -0.79 6.23
CA ASP A 273 23.34 0.35 5.30
C ASP A 273 22.17 0.48 4.32
N ILE A 274 21.58 -0.62 3.90
CA ILE A 274 20.42 -0.59 2.99
C ILE A 274 19.21 0.00 3.70
N PHE A 275 18.94 -0.34 4.96
CA PHE A 275 17.88 0.30 5.74
C PHE A 275 18.13 1.80 5.90
N PHE A 276 19.38 2.23 6.08
CA PHE A 276 19.75 3.65 6.13
C PHE A 276 19.46 4.35 4.80
N ILE A 277 19.89 3.76 3.69
CA ILE A 277 19.64 4.31 2.35
C ILE A 277 18.12 4.40 2.09
N CYS A 278 17.37 3.38 2.45
CA CYS A 278 15.92 3.38 2.29
C CYS A 278 15.24 4.45 3.14
N GLY A 279 15.54 4.51 4.44
CA GLY A 279 14.94 5.49 5.35
C GLY A 279 15.30 6.93 4.98
N PHE A 280 16.58 7.17 4.71
CA PHE A 280 17.09 8.48 4.29
C PHE A 280 16.54 8.90 2.93
N GLY A 281 16.44 7.96 1.99
CA GLY A 281 15.84 8.18 0.68
C GLY A 281 14.36 8.63 0.75
N ILE A 282 13.58 8.07 1.67
CA ILE A 282 12.20 8.52 1.93
C ILE A 282 12.19 9.96 2.48
N ILE A 283 13.08 10.27 3.44
CA ILE A 283 13.18 11.61 4.05
C ILE A 283 13.57 12.65 3.01
N ILE A 284 14.62 12.38 2.21
CA ILE A 284 15.07 13.28 1.14
C ILE A 284 13.97 13.48 0.10
N SER A 285 13.34 12.40 -0.36
CA SER A 285 12.23 12.48 -1.31
C SER A 285 11.12 13.39 -0.79
N THR A 286 10.81 13.29 0.49
CA THR A 286 9.79 14.13 1.13
C THR A 286 10.25 15.58 1.17
N ALA A 287 11.51 15.87 1.54
CA ALA A 287 12.06 17.22 1.58
C ALA A 287 12.07 17.90 0.20
N ILE A 288 12.45 17.15 -0.85
CA ILE A 288 12.41 17.63 -2.24
C ILE A 288 10.98 18.04 -2.63
N ILE A 289 9.99 17.20 -2.32
CA ILE A 289 8.58 17.46 -2.65
C ILE A 289 8.02 18.63 -1.83
N ILE A 290 8.45 18.82 -0.59
CA ILE A 290 8.09 20.01 0.19
C ILE A 290 8.63 21.27 -0.50
N GLY A 291 9.89 21.26 -0.91
CA GLY A 291 10.50 22.35 -1.68
C GLY A 291 9.73 22.66 -2.97
N TYR A 292 9.45 21.63 -3.76
CA TYR A 292 8.66 21.74 -4.99
C TYR A 292 7.27 22.36 -4.75
N THR A 293 6.56 21.92 -3.71
CA THR A 293 5.21 22.44 -3.42
C THR A 293 5.25 23.89 -2.94
N ARG A 294 6.28 24.33 -2.22
CA ARG A 294 6.45 25.73 -1.79
C ARG A 294 6.75 26.66 -2.97
N LEU A 295 7.56 26.23 -3.93
CA LEU A 295 7.84 26.98 -5.14
C LEU A 295 6.59 27.19 -5.99
N ASN A 296 5.81 26.12 -6.21
CA ASN A 296 4.58 26.20 -7.01
C ASN A 296 3.41 26.92 -6.33
N SER A 297 3.45 27.12 -5.02
CA SER A 297 2.42 27.90 -4.31
C SER A 297 2.63 29.41 -4.40
N LYS A 298 3.79 29.88 -4.90
CA LYS A 298 4.13 31.28 -5.10
C LYS A 298 3.84 31.77 -6.54
N ILE A 299 3.53 30.85 -7.45
CA ILE A 299 3.10 31.08 -8.84
C ILE A 299 1.59 30.85 -8.96
#